data_8a3c526227ba0aba675c2bca8f80e799
#
_entry.id   8a3c526227ba0aba675c2bca8f80e799
#
_cell.length_a   1.000
_cell.length_b   1.000
_cell.length_c   1.000
_cell.angle_alpha   90.00
_cell.angle_beta   90.00
_cell.angle_gamma   90.00
#
_symmetry.space_group_name_H-M   'P 1'
#
loop_
_entity.id
_entity.type
_entity.pdbx_description
1 polymer ?
#
loop_
_entity_poly.entity_id
_entity_poly.type
_entity_poly.pdbx_seq_one_letter_code
_entity_poly.pdbx_strand_id
1 'polypeptide(L)'
;MKHLNSSWETRRYPRPKRNELTRLARRAAELAGLPADFDWDLDIRFVGDRTMAQANAEFVGHEGTTDVITFSYFDDPGSLFPGEAAVELLICLDAARREGEKRADSSYSREVVLYIVHGLLHSAGEDDLSPAPRRRMRRREREVLAGLEPEFDFTAIS
;
A
#
# COMPACT_ATOMS: atom_id res chain seq x y z
N MET A 1 11.66 7.51 -3.27
CA MET A 1 11.12 6.57 -4.26
C MET A 1 11.43 7.09 -5.66
N LYS A 2 12.14 6.31 -6.43
CA LYS A 2 12.55 6.72 -7.79
C LYS A 2 11.49 6.33 -8.82
N HIS A 3 11.14 5.04 -8.88
CA HIS A 3 10.16 4.53 -9.82
C HIS A 3 9.05 3.77 -9.10
N LEU A 4 7.85 3.82 -9.68
CA LEU A 4 6.74 2.96 -9.33
C LEU A 4 6.46 2.02 -10.49
N ASN A 5 6.45 0.73 -10.21
CA ASN A 5 5.93 -0.29 -11.11
C ASN A 5 4.60 -0.80 -10.55
N SER A 6 3.59 -0.89 -11.40
CA SER A 6 2.29 -1.38 -10.96
C SER A 6 1.73 -2.39 -11.94
N SER A 7 1.06 -3.41 -11.43
CA SER A 7 0.30 -4.37 -12.21
C SER A 7 -1.14 -4.41 -11.72
N TRP A 8 -2.06 -4.60 -12.66
CA TRP A 8 -3.49 -4.64 -12.41
C TRP A 8 -4.01 -6.01 -12.81
N GLU A 9 -4.15 -6.90 -11.85
CA GLU A 9 -4.38 -8.33 -12.08
C GLU A 9 -5.85 -8.73 -11.94
N THR A 10 -6.76 -7.77 -12.01
CA THR A 10 -8.19 -7.99 -12.03
C THR A 10 -8.85 -7.05 -13.03
N ARG A 11 -9.94 -7.51 -13.67
CA ARG A 11 -10.71 -6.71 -14.63
C ARG A 11 -11.95 -6.05 -14.03
N ARG A 12 -12.20 -6.27 -12.75
CA ARG A 12 -13.43 -5.79 -12.07
C ARG A 12 -13.43 -4.29 -11.81
N TYR A 13 -12.24 -3.67 -11.74
CA TYR A 13 -12.09 -2.29 -11.33
C TYR A 13 -11.34 -1.49 -12.39
N PRO A 14 -11.67 -0.19 -12.56
CA PRO A 14 -10.95 0.64 -13.50
C PRO A 14 -9.49 0.82 -13.05
N ARG A 15 -8.60 0.91 -14.02
CA ARG A 15 -7.18 1.17 -13.75
C ARG A 15 -6.98 2.61 -13.31
N PRO A 16 -6.08 2.87 -12.35
CA PRO A 16 -5.74 4.23 -11.97
C PRO A 16 -5.03 4.98 -13.08
N LYS A 17 -5.07 6.30 -13.01
CA LYS A 17 -4.21 7.13 -13.82
C LYS A 17 -2.77 6.98 -13.32
N ARG A 18 -1.92 6.41 -14.15
CA ARG A 18 -0.56 6.01 -13.76
C ARG A 18 0.24 7.15 -13.15
N ASN A 19 0.20 8.34 -13.75
CA ASN A 19 0.94 9.48 -13.26
C ASN A 19 0.43 9.95 -11.88
N GLU A 20 -0.87 9.93 -11.67
CA GLU A 20 -1.47 10.28 -10.39
C GLU A 20 -1.10 9.27 -9.31
N LEU A 21 -1.16 7.98 -9.63
CA LEU A 21 -0.74 6.93 -8.70
C LEU A 21 0.72 7.10 -8.29
N THR A 22 1.61 7.37 -9.25
CA THR A 22 3.04 7.59 -8.99
C THR A 22 3.27 8.80 -8.10
N ARG A 23 2.60 9.91 -8.38
CA ARG A 23 2.71 11.14 -7.58
C ARG A 23 2.21 10.92 -6.15
N LEU A 24 1.07 10.26 -6.01
CA LEU A 24 0.49 9.95 -4.70
C LEU A 24 1.41 9.03 -3.89
N ALA A 25 1.90 7.96 -4.50
CA ALA A 25 2.79 7.01 -3.84
C ALA A 25 4.09 7.67 -3.38
N ARG A 26 4.66 8.54 -4.21
CA ARG A 26 5.88 9.29 -3.85
C ARG A 26 5.63 10.21 -2.66
N ARG A 27 4.52 10.93 -2.68
CA ARG A 27 4.17 11.83 -1.56
C ARG A 27 3.83 11.04 -0.29
N ALA A 28 3.13 9.93 -0.42
CA ALA A 28 2.83 9.05 0.71
C ALA A 28 4.12 8.49 1.34
N ALA A 29 5.09 8.10 0.53
CA ALA A 29 6.39 7.63 1.01
C ALA A 29 7.14 8.71 1.80
N GLU A 30 7.11 9.96 1.33
CA GLU A 30 7.69 11.10 2.06
C GLU A 30 7.00 11.30 3.41
N LEU A 31 5.67 11.33 3.42
CA LEU A 31 4.88 11.53 4.65
C LEU A 31 5.03 10.36 5.62
N ALA A 32 5.24 9.15 5.12
CA ALA A 32 5.50 7.97 5.94
C ALA A 32 6.91 7.96 6.55
N GLY A 33 7.82 8.83 6.08
CA GLY A 33 9.18 8.91 6.59
C GLY A 33 10.15 7.93 5.95
N LEU A 34 9.86 7.43 4.76
CA LEU A 34 10.77 6.55 4.03
C LEU A 34 11.98 7.32 3.47
N PRO A 35 13.12 6.64 3.26
CA PRO A 35 14.33 7.31 2.83
C PRO A 35 14.18 8.11 1.54
N ALA A 36 14.79 9.32 1.51
CA ALA A 36 14.88 10.18 0.34
C ALA A 36 16.33 10.39 -0.12
N ASP A 37 17.30 9.84 0.63
CA ASP A 37 18.73 10.05 0.42
C ASP A 37 19.36 9.01 -0.54
N PHE A 38 18.60 8.01 -0.97
CA PHE A 38 19.01 7.07 -2.01
C PHE A 38 17.82 6.68 -2.89
N ASP A 39 18.13 6.19 -4.09
CA ASP A 39 17.12 5.76 -5.05
C ASP A 39 16.61 4.36 -4.70
N TRP A 40 15.29 4.20 -4.65
CA TRP A 40 14.64 2.91 -4.46
C TRP A 40 13.33 2.86 -5.24
N ASP A 41 12.92 1.66 -5.60
CA ASP A 41 11.72 1.43 -6.39
C ASP A 41 10.62 0.77 -5.55
N LEU A 42 9.38 1.07 -5.92
CA LEU A 42 8.17 0.51 -5.32
C LEU A 42 7.43 -0.31 -6.37
N ASP A 43 7.08 -1.54 -6.02
CA ASP A 43 6.19 -2.37 -6.83
C ASP A 43 4.84 -2.53 -6.13
N ILE A 44 3.75 -2.31 -6.86
CA ILE A 44 2.39 -2.54 -6.37
C ILE A 44 1.69 -3.50 -7.31
N ARG A 45 1.16 -4.59 -6.75
CA ARG A 45 0.27 -5.51 -7.45
C ARG A 45 -1.14 -5.35 -6.91
N PHE A 46 -2.07 -4.97 -7.78
CA PHE A 46 -3.49 -4.87 -7.46
C PHE A 46 -4.19 -6.16 -7.88
N VAL A 47 -4.72 -6.89 -6.91
CA VAL A 47 -5.24 -8.24 -7.09
C VAL A 47 -6.67 -8.37 -6.56
N GLY A 48 -7.32 -9.48 -6.88
CA GLY A 48 -8.60 -9.87 -6.30
C GLY A 48 -8.43 -10.86 -5.13
N ASP A 49 -9.55 -11.29 -4.56
CA ASP A 49 -9.58 -12.17 -3.39
C ASP A 49 -8.84 -13.49 -3.60
N ARG A 50 -8.99 -14.11 -4.77
CA ARG A 50 -8.39 -15.42 -5.04
C ARG A 50 -6.86 -15.36 -4.97
N THR A 51 -6.27 -14.40 -5.66
CA THR A 51 -4.81 -14.22 -5.65
C THR A 51 -4.33 -13.80 -4.27
N MET A 52 -5.08 -12.94 -3.57
CA MET A 52 -4.72 -12.52 -2.23
C MET A 52 -4.78 -13.69 -1.24
N ALA A 53 -5.78 -14.55 -1.32
CA ALA A 53 -5.90 -15.74 -0.46
C ALA A 53 -4.72 -16.70 -0.68
N GLN A 54 -4.31 -16.92 -1.93
CA GLN A 54 -3.16 -17.75 -2.25
C GLN A 54 -1.86 -17.16 -1.68
N ALA A 55 -1.65 -15.86 -1.85
CA ALA A 55 -0.47 -15.17 -1.34
C ALA A 55 -0.44 -15.16 0.20
N ASN A 56 -1.58 -14.95 0.84
CA ASN A 56 -1.69 -14.94 2.29
C ASN A 56 -1.34 -16.32 2.89
N ALA A 57 -1.82 -17.40 2.30
CA ALA A 57 -1.48 -18.76 2.73
C ALA A 57 -0.01 -19.09 2.49
N GLU A 58 0.54 -18.67 1.35
CA GLU A 58 1.91 -19.01 0.92
C GLU A 58 2.99 -18.21 1.66
N PHE A 59 2.77 -16.89 1.84
CA PHE A 59 3.80 -15.99 2.38
C PHE A 59 3.59 -15.60 3.83
N VAL A 60 2.36 -15.57 4.32
CA VAL A 60 2.02 -15.13 5.68
C VAL A 60 1.60 -16.30 6.58
N GLY A 61 1.20 -17.43 5.98
CA GLY A 61 0.78 -18.63 6.70
C GLY A 61 -0.62 -18.54 7.28
N HIS A 62 -1.45 -17.58 6.86
CA HIS A 62 -2.85 -17.45 7.26
C HIS A 62 -3.77 -17.93 6.15
N GLU A 63 -4.96 -18.41 6.54
CA GLU A 63 -6.01 -18.72 5.59
C GLU A 63 -6.90 -17.52 5.32
N GLY A 64 -7.48 -17.46 4.11
CA GLY A 64 -8.40 -16.41 3.69
C GLY A 64 -7.69 -15.20 3.09
N THR A 65 -8.43 -14.11 2.95
CA THR A 65 -7.92 -12.86 2.38
C THR A 65 -7.52 -11.87 3.45
N THR A 66 -6.55 -11.03 3.12
CA THR A 66 -6.21 -9.82 3.86
C THR A 66 -6.35 -8.62 2.91
N ASP A 67 -6.19 -7.40 3.41
CA ASP A 67 -6.28 -6.19 2.60
C ASP A 67 -4.97 -5.86 1.90
N VAL A 68 -3.83 -6.01 2.57
CA VAL A 68 -2.51 -5.72 2.01
C VAL A 68 -1.45 -6.66 2.58
N ILE A 69 -0.51 -7.07 1.73
CA ILE A 69 0.71 -7.77 2.13
C ILE A 69 1.90 -6.91 1.72
N THR A 70 2.83 -6.69 2.64
CA THR A 70 4.00 -5.85 2.44
C THR A 70 5.28 -6.66 2.53
N PHE A 71 6.15 -6.52 1.53
CA PHE A 71 7.53 -7.00 1.57
C PHE A 71 8.44 -5.79 1.54
N SER A 72 9.28 -5.64 2.56
CA SER A 72 10.22 -4.53 2.66
C SER A 72 11.63 -5.03 2.80
N TYR A 73 12.54 -4.42 2.06
CA TYR A 73 13.97 -4.79 2.01
C TYR A 73 14.86 -3.65 2.51
N PHE A 74 14.31 -2.67 3.21
CA PHE A 74 15.09 -1.55 3.76
C PHE A 74 16.05 -1.95 4.87
N ASP A 75 15.81 -3.07 5.54
CA ASP A 75 16.70 -3.57 6.60
C ASP A 75 18.03 -4.09 6.03
N ASP A 76 18.04 -4.50 4.77
CA ASP A 76 19.24 -4.96 4.07
C ASP A 76 19.23 -4.47 2.61
N PRO A 77 19.42 -3.15 2.37
CA PRO A 77 19.43 -2.61 1.02
C PRO A 77 20.54 -3.18 0.13
N GLY A 78 21.64 -3.64 0.75
CA GLY A 78 22.76 -4.24 0.03
C GLY A 78 22.46 -5.61 -0.58
N SER A 79 21.36 -6.26 -0.16
CA SER A 79 20.94 -7.54 -0.72
C SER A 79 20.14 -7.38 -2.03
N LEU A 80 19.72 -6.17 -2.37
CA LEU A 80 18.96 -5.92 -3.58
C LEU A 80 19.85 -5.92 -4.81
N PHE A 81 19.42 -6.67 -5.84
CA PHE A 81 20.05 -6.61 -7.17
C PHE A 81 19.57 -5.36 -7.92
N PRO A 82 20.34 -4.84 -8.91
CA PRO A 82 19.89 -3.74 -9.74
C PRO A 82 18.52 -4.03 -10.39
N GLY A 83 17.57 -3.11 -10.22
CA GLY A 83 16.22 -3.22 -10.74
C GLY A 83 15.22 -3.90 -9.81
N GLU A 84 15.65 -4.42 -8.65
CA GLU A 84 14.71 -4.94 -7.65
C GLU A 84 14.08 -3.80 -6.84
N ALA A 85 12.81 -3.97 -6.51
CA ALA A 85 12.09 -3.01 -5.67
C ALA A 85 12.48 -3.17 -4.19
N ALA A 86 12.65 -2.04 -3.50
CA ALA A 86 12.87 -2.05 -2.05
C ALA A 86 11.59 -2.31 -1.26
N VAL A 87 10.43 -2.03 -1.85
CA VAL A 87 9.11 -2.32 -1.27
C VAL A 87 8.22 -2.96 -2.32
N GLU A 88 7.57 -4.04 -1.94
CA GLU A 88 6.55 -4.70 -2.76
C GLU A 88 5.25 -4.74 -1.98
N LEU A 89 4.17 -4.22 -2.56
CA LEU A 89 2.84 -4.24 -1.97
C LEU A 89 1.91 -5.12 -2.81
N LEU A 90 1.17 -5.98 -2.13
CA LEU A 90 0.08 -6.74 -2.71
C LEU A 90 -1.22 -6.20 -2.13
N ILE A 91 -2.07 -5.60 -2.95
CA ILE A 91 -3.28 -4.90 -2.51
C ILE A 91 -4.51 -5.59 -3.07
N CYS A 92 -5.43 -5.98 -2.16
CA CYS A 92 -6.69 -6.62 -2.52
C CYS A 92 -7.77 -5.59 -2.81
N LEU A 93 -8.15 -5.45 -4.08
CA LEU A 93 -9.19 -4.51 -4.48
C LEU A 93 -10.59 -4.95 -4.06
N ASP A 94 -10.84 -6.26 -3.98
CA ASP A 94 -12.11 -6.77 -3.47
C ASP A 94 -12.31 -6.41 -1.99
N ALA A 95 -11.26 -6.47 -1.19
CA ALA A 95 -11.29 -6.02 0.20
C ALA A 95 -11.57 -4.51 0.30
N ALA A 96 -10.92 -3.71 -0.56
CA ALA A 96 -11.16 -2.27 -0.61
C ALA A 96 -12.61 -1.93 -0.92
N ARG A 97 -13.23 -2.66 -1.86
CA ARG A 97 -14.65 -2.50 -2.18
C ARG A 97 -15.54 -2.83 -0.98
N ARG A 98 -15.33 -3.99 -0.36
CA ARG A 98 -16.13 -4.40 0.81
C ARG A 98 -16.04 -3.42 1.96
N GLU A 99 -14.83 -3.02 2.32
CA GLU A 99 -14.61 -2.10 3.44
C GLU A 99 -15.12 -0.69 3.11
N GLY A 100 -14.96 -0.23 1.89
CA GLY A 100 -15.46 1.08 1.45
C GLY A 100 -16.98 1.16 1.44
N GLU A 101 -17.67 0.09 1.07
CA GLU A 101 -19.13 0.00 1.12
C GLU A 101 -19.67 -0.10 2.55
N LYS A 102 -18.92 -0.76 3.43
CA LYS A 102 -19.31 -1.04 4.80
C LYS A 102 -19.20 0.17 5.72
N ARG A 103 -18.26 1.07 5.46
CA ARG A 103 -17.94 2.21 6.33
C ARG A 103 -18.51 3.50 5.76
N ALA A 104 -19.27 4.25 6.59
CA ALA A 104 -19.88 5.52 6.18
C ALA A 104 -18.85 6.63 5.92
N ASP A 105 -17.69 6.56 6.57
CA ASP A 105 -16.61 7.55 6.47
C ASP A 105 -15.52 7.18 5.45
N SER A 106 -15.77 6.16 4.64
CA SER A 106 -14.81 5.68 3.66
C SER A 106 -15.44 5.44 2.29
N SER A 107 -14.62 5.00 1.35
CA SER A 107 -15.00 4.64 -0.01
C SER A 107 -14.00 3.63 -0.54
N TYR A 108 -14.33 2.99 -1.66
CA TYR A 108 -13.38 2.13 -2.37
C TYR A 108 -12.05 2.85 -2.60
N SER A 109 -12.10 4.06 -3.14
CA SER A 109 -10.90 4.84 -3.47
C SER A 109 -10.08 5.17 -2.22
N ARG A 110 -10.73 5.56 -1.14
CA ARG A 110 -10.07 5.86 0.12
C ARG A 110 -9.39 4.61 0.70
N GLU A 111 -10.04 3.45 0.62
CA GLU A 111 -9.46 2.20 1.10
C GLU A 111 -8.24 1.77 0.29
N VAL A 112 -8.27 1.93 -1.04
CA VAL A 112 -7.09 1.65 -1.88
C VAL A 112 -5.90 2.52 -1.45
N VAL A 113 -6.12 3.81 -1.25
CA VAL A 113 -5.06 4.73 -0.79
C VAL A 113 -4.60 4.36 0.62
N LEU A 114 -5.51 4.03 1.52
CA LEU A 114 -5.19 3.59 2.88
C LEU A 114 -4.27 2.35 2.86
N TYR A 115 -4.54 1.39 1.98
CA TYR A 115 -3.72 0.17 1.89
C TYR A 115 -2.31 0.47 1.38
N ILE A 116 -2.16 1.40 0.45
CA ILE A 116 -0.84 1.88 0.02
C ILE A 116 -0.10 2.52 1.21
N VAL A 117 -0.76 3.43 1.91
CA VAL A 117 -0.21 4.12 3.08
C VAL A 117 0.20 3.13 4.18
N HIS A 118 -0.66 2.17 4.49
CA HIS A 118 -0.41 1.15 5.49
C HIS A 118 0.86 0.34 5.18
N GLY A 119 1.00 -0.11 3.95
CA GLY A 119 2.19 -0.84 3.52
C GLY A 119 3.47 0.00 3.58
N LEU A 120 3.38 1.27 3.22
CA LEU A 120 4.52 2.19 3.30
C LEU A 120 4.92 2.48 4.77
N LEU A 121 3.95 2.59 5.67
CA LEU A 121 4.21 2.76 7.09
C LEU A 121 4.87 1.52 7.71
N HIS A 122 4.45 0.32 7.33
CA HIS A 122 5.15 -0.91 7.71
C HIS A 122 6.60 -0.88 7.27
N SER A 123 6.84 -0.45 6.05
CA SER A 123 8.20 -0.33 5.50
C SER A 123 9.04 0.72 6.22
N ALA A 124 8.39 1.72 6.82
CA ALA A 124 9.05 2.75 7.63
C ALA A 124 9.26 2.31 9.10
N GLY A 125 8.87 1.09 9.46
CA GLY A 125 9.10 0.54 10.79
C GLY A 125 7.89 0.50 11.71
N GLU A 126 6.72 0.95 11.28
CA GLU A 126 5.50 0.82 12.07
C GLU A 126 4.99 -0.62 12.04
N ASP A 127 4.41 -1.09 13.15
CA ASP A 127 3.78 -2.41 13.19
C ASP A 127 2.40 -2.36 13.84
N ASP A 128 1.62 -3.43 13.69
CA ASP A 128 0.26 -3.55 14.21
C ASP A 128 0.03 -4.87 14.97
N LEU A 129 1.11 -5.49 15.45
CA LEU A 129 1.06 -6.82 16.08
C LEU A 129 0.56 -6.81 17.52
N SER A 130 0.59 -5.65 18.21
CA SER A 130 0.15 -5.50 19.57
C SER A 130 -0.61 -4.19 19.74
N PRO A 131 -1.37 -4.00 20.88
CA PRO A 131 -2.28 -2.86 21.00
C PRO A 131 -1.63 -1.48 20.87
N ALA A 132 -0.50 -1.22 21.50
CA ALA A 132 0.15 0.09 21.46
C ALA A 132 0.72 0.43 20.08
N PRO A 133 1.53 -0.44 19.43
CA PRO A 133 1.95 -0.23 18.04
C PRO A 133 0.78 -0.11 17.07
N ARG A 134 -0.30 -0.88 17.26
CA ARG A 134 -1.50 -0.81 16.41
C ARG A 134 -2.16 0.56 16.49
N ARG A 135 -2.28 1.15 17.68
CA ARG A 135 -2.83 2.51 17.85
C ARG A 135 -1.94 3.55 17.17
N ARG A 136 -0.62 3.41 17.28
CA ARG A 136 0.35 4.27 16.61
C ARG A 136 0.24 4.17 15.10
N MET A 137 0.13 2.95 14.55
CA MET A 137 -0.09 2.72 13.12
C MET A 137 -1.35 3.42 12.64
N ARG A 138 -2.47 3.27 13.33
CA ARG A 138 -3.74 3.93 12.95
C ARG A 138 -3.65 5.44 12.99
N ARG A 139 -2.95 6.00 13.98
CA ARG A 139 -2.71 7.44 14.06
C ARG A 139 -1.88 7.92 12.87
N ARG A 140 -0.82 7.21 12.55
CA ARG A 140 0.04 7.53 11.41
C ARG A 140 -0.71 7.43 10.09
N GLU A 141 -1.54 6.42 9.91
CA GLU A 141 -2.41 6.29 8.74
C GLU A 141 -3.29 7.53 8.57
N ARG A 142 -3.94 7.97 9.63
CA ARG A 142 -4.78 9.18 9.59
C ARG A 142 -3.99 10.44 9.26
N GLU A 143 -2.80 10.58 9.83
CA GLU A 143 -1.91 11.72 9.55
C GLU A 143 -1.50 11.76 8.07
N VAL A 144 -1.07 10.64 7.52
CA VAL A 144 -0.64 10.55 6.12
C VAL A 144 -1.82 10.80 5.18
N LEU A 145 -2.97 10.17 5.43
CA LEU A 145 -4.18 10.40 4.63
C LEU A 145 -4.61 11.88 4.66
N ALA A 146 -4.59 12.50 5.83
CA ALA A 146 -4.92 13.91 5.97
C ALA A 146 -3.95 14.82 5.20
N GLY A 147 -2.69 14.43 5.10
CA GLY A 147 -1.70 15.14 4.28
C GLY A 147 -1.89 14.95 2.78
N LEU A 148 -2.43 13.81 2.36
CA LEU A 148 -2.69 13.52 0.95
C LEU A 148 -4.00 14.13 0.42
N GLU A 149 -5.03 14.20 1.23
CA GLU A 149 -6.36 14.66 0.82
C GLU A 149 -6.38 16.04 0.13
N PRO A 150 -5.66 17.08 0.63
CA PRO A 150 -5.62 18.37 -0.06
C PRO A 150 -4.89 18.36 -1.41
N GLU A 151 -4.02 17.41 -1.63
CA GLU A 151 -3.14 17.36 -2.81
C GLU A 151 -3.66 16.44 -3.92
N PHE A 152 -4.51 15.45 -3.57
CA PHE A 152 -4.93 14.40 -4.50
C PHE A 152 -6.43 14.11 -4.43
N ASP A 153 -7.01 13.88 -5.60
CA ASP A 153 -8.35 13.29 -5.72
C ASP A 153 -8.19 11.76 -5.71
N PHE A 154 -8.61 11.10 -4.64
CA PHE A 154 -8.45 9.66 -4.50
C PHE A 154 -9.24 8.87 -5.56
N THR A 155 -10.31 9.44 -6.10
CA THR A 155 -11.06 8.78 -7.19
C THR A 155 -10.25 8.65 -8.48
N ALA A 156 -9.23 9.48 -8.67
CA ALA A 156 -8.33 9.37 -9.83
C ALA A 156 -7.30 8.24 -9.69
N ILE A 157 -7.12 7.72 -8.48
CA ILE A 157 -6.15 6.66 -8.17
C ILE A 157 -6.78 5.28 -8.34
N SER A 158 -8.07 5.18 -8.30
CA SER A 158 -8.76 3.87 -8.29
C SER A 158 -9.90 3.80 -9.30
#